data_3059e2091a99ad07354378eccdad4c94
#
_entry.id   3059e2091a99ad07354378eccdad4c94
#
_cell.length_a   1.000
_cell.length_b   1.000
_cell.length_c   1.000
_cell.angle_alpha   90.00
_cell.angle_beta   90.00
_cell.angle_gamma   90.00
#
_symmetry.space_group_name_H-M   'P 1'
#
loop_
_entity.id
_entity.type
_entity.pdbx_description
1 polymer ?
#
loop_
_entity_poly.entity_id
_entity_poly.type
_entity_poly.pdbx_seq_one_letter_code
_entity_poly.pdbx_strand_id
1 'polypeptide(L)'
;MQRFALPTVAFRSGHRCRALLLALGLALAGLPSSPRPAAACTRVLYTSPDGTVITGRSMDWSEDMRSNLWAFPRGIARDGGGGARTPRWRSRFGSVVVSGYDIGSAEGMNEKGLVANLLYLAESDYGQLDGKPVLSISLWAQYVLDQFATVSEAVAHLRKEPFRVVAPTLPNGKGAQLHLAISDATGDSAIFEYIGGRLVIHHGRQYAVMTNSPSFDQQLALNTYWQTVGGSS
;
A
#
# COMPACT_ATOMS: atom_id res chain seq x y z
N MET A 1 -46.49 76.21 -7.33
CA MET A 1 -45.54 75.25 -6.70
C MET A 1 -46.32 73.97 -6.41
N GLN A 2 -46.26 73.00 -7.31
CA GLN A 2 -46.87 71.67 -7.16
C GLN A 2 -45.81 70.67 -6.72
N ARG A 3 -45.97 70.07 -5.55
CA ARG A 3 -45.11 68.96 -5.07
C ARG A 3 -45.61 67.64 -5.62
N PHE A 4 -44.86 67.00 -6.43
CA PHE A 4 -45.07 65.59 -6.84
C PHE A 4 -44.63 64.65 -5.73
N ALA A 5 -45.55 63.82 -5.23
CA ALA A 5 -45.20 62.70 -4.31
C ALA A 5 -44.98 61.45 -5.14
N LEU A 6 -43.79 60.82 -4.96
CA LEU A 6 -43.45 59.51 -5.53
C LEU A 6 -44.07 58.37 -4.70
N PRO A 7 -44.63 57.33 -5.30
CA PRO A 7 -45.17 56.19 -4.56
C PRO A 7 -44.03 55.28 -4.04
N THR A 8 -44.13 54.95 -2.75
CA THR A 8 -43.20 54.00 -2.11
C THR A 8 -43.64 52.55 -2.48
N VAL A 9 -42.84 51.89 -3.25
CA VAL A 9 -43.01 50.46 -3.54
C VAL A 9 -42.45 49.65 -2.39
N ALA A 10 -43.31 49.00 -1.62
CA ALA A 10 -42.94 48.08 -0.56
C ALA A 10 -42.57 46.71 -1.15
N PHE A 11 -41.27 46.36 -1.12
CA PHE A 11 -40.81 45.03 -1.53
C PHE A 11 -41.09 43.98 -0.44
N ARG A 12 -42.22 43.28 -0.56
CA ARG A 12 -42.52 42.09 0.26
C ARG A 12 -41.98 40.82 -0.41
N SER A 13 -40.68 40.52 -0.31
CA SER A 13 -40.14 39.28 -0.92
C SER A 13 -39.05 38.54 -0.09
N GLY A 14 -38.98 38.80 1.23
CA GLY A 14 -37.93 38.17 2.05
C GLY A 14 -38.16 36.70 2.43
N HIS A 15 -39.39 36.21 2.50
CA HIS A 15 -39.68 34.89 3.08
C HIS A 15 -39.69 33.75 2.05
N ARG A 16 -40.06 34.01 0.80
CA ARG A 16 -40.09 32.96 -0.25
C ARG A 16 -38.69 32.60 -0.73
N CYS A 17 -37.76 33.55 -0.82
CA CYS A 17 -36.38 33.24 -1.18
C CYS A 17 -35.64 32.46 -0.07
N ARG A 18 -35.92 32.73 1.22
CA ARG A 18 -35.31 31.95 2.33
C ARG A 18 -35.82 30.51 2.38
N ALA A 19 -37.10 30.30 2.12
CA ALA A 19 -37.67 28.95 2.03
C ALA A 19 -37.14 28.13 0.86
N LEU A 20 -36.91 28.76 -0.30
CA LEU A 20 -36.31 28.09 -1.47
C LEU A 20 -34.84 27.72 -1.23
N LEU A 21 -34.05 28.60 -0.59
CA LEU A 21 -32.64 28.32 -0.27
C LEU A 21 -32.51 27.20 0.79
N LEU A 22 -33.39 27.16 1.77
CA LEU A 22 -33.45 26.06 2.75
C LEU A 22 -33.88 24.74 2.11
N ALA A 23 -34.88 24.73 1.23
CA ALA A 23 -35.29 23.52 0.51
C ALA A 23 -34.21 23.00 -0.45
N LEU A 24 -33.49 23.89 -1.13
CA LEU A 24 -32.37 23.51 -1.99
C LEU A 24 -31.18 22.97 -1.17
N GLY A 25 -30.90 23.53 0.01
CA GLY A 25 -29.86 23.05 0.92
C GLY A 25 -30.16 21.66 1.49
N LEU A 26 -31.43 21.38 1.86
CA LEU A 26 -31.86 20.05 2.30
C LEU A 26 -31.83 19.01 1.16
N ALA A 27 -32.18 19.39 -0.06
CA ALA A 27 -32.14 18.51 -1.23
C ALA A 27 -30.70 18.11 -1.60
N LEU A 28 -29.73 19.02 -1.46
CA LEU A 28 -28.29 18.70 -1.67
C LEU A 28 -27.70 17.83 -0.55
N ALA A 29 -28.19 17.97 0.69
CA ALA A 29 -27.74 17.16 1.83
C ALA A 29 -28.27 15.71 1.77
N GLY A 30 -29.34 15.47 1.01
CA GLY A 30 -29.96 14.15 0.84
C GLY A 30 -29.47 13.37 -0.38
N LEU A 31 -28.49 13.86 -1.14
CA LEU A 31 -27.91 13.05 -2.23
C LEU A 31 -27.12 11.90 -1.58
N PRO A 32 -27.50 10.63 -1.84
CA PRO A 32 -26.71 9.51 -1.35
C PRO A 32 -25.31 9.64 -1.95
N SER A 33 -24.32 9.95 -1.12
CA SER A 33 -22.93 9.77 -1.52
C SER A 33 -22.79 8.27 -1.81
N SER A 34 -22.77 7.90 -3.09
CA SER A 34 -22.48 6.52 -3.47
C SER A 34 -21.20 6.12 -2.74
N PRO A 35 -21.23 5.06 -1.92
CA PRO A 35 -20.00 4.60 -1.28
C PRO A 35 -19.03 4.29 -2.40
N ARG A 36 -17.95 5.06 -2.47
CA ARG A 36 -16.84 4.71 -3.36
C ARG A 36 -16.34 3.37 -2.87
N PRO A 37 -16.21 2.35 -3.74
CA PRO A 37 -15.58 1.12 -3.32
C PRO A 37 -14.22 1.49 -2.73
N ALA A 38 -13.99 1.13 -1.47
CA ALA A 38 -12.70 1.30 -0.84
C ALA A 38 -11.75 0.34 -1.56
N ALA A 39 -10.91 0.86 -2.45
CA ALA A 39 -9.83 0.09 -3.04
C ALA A 39 -8.79 -0.14 -1.93
N ALA A 40 -8.75 -1.34 -1.39
CA ALA A 40 -7.84 -1.72 -0.32
C ALA A 40 -7.27 -3.10 -0.59
N CYS A 41 -5.96 -3.16 -0.84
CA CYS A 41 -5.26 -4.44 -0.86
C CYS A 41 -5.22 -5.04 0.55
N THR A 42 -5.26 -6.36 0.64
CA THR A 42 -5.07 -7.07 1.91
C THR A 42 -4.22 -8.29 1.68
N ARG A 43 -3.24 -8.50 2.55
CA ARG A 43 -2.43 -9.73 2.63
C ARG A 43 -2.79 -10.46 3.90
N VAL A 44 -3.00 -11.77 3.80
CA VAL A 44 -3.29 -12.66 4.93
C VAL A 44 -2.34 -13.86 4.88
N LEU A 45 -1.75 -14.18 6.03
CA LEU A 45 -0.98 -15.40 6.26
C LEU A 45 -1.81 -16.35 7.12
N TYR A 46 -2.03 -17.55 6.65
CA TYR A 46 -2.70 -18.62 7.37
C TYR A 46 -1.73 -19.78 7.60
N THR A 47 -1.67 -20.26 8.81
CA THR A 47 -0.96 -21.49 9.17
C THR A 47 -1.96 -22.50 9.69
N SER A 48 -2.11 -23.62 8.98
CA SER A 48 -3.04 -24.67 9.33
C SER A 48 -2.47 -25.55 10.48
N PRO A 49 -3.31 -26.34 11.15
CA PRO A 49 -2.87 -27.24 12.24
C PRO A 49 -1.83 -28.28 11.82
N ASP A 50 -1.80 -28.67 10.55
CA ASP A 50 -0.79 -29.60 10.00
C ASP A 50 0.53 -28.93 9.61
N GLY A 51 0.65 -27.61 9.85
CA GLY A 51 1.83 -26.83 9.53
C GLY A 51 1.89 -26.28 8.10
N THR A 52 0.86 -26.51 7.28
CA THR A 52 0.79 -25.89 5.95
C THR A 52 0.62 -24.38 6.08
N VAL A 53 1.45 -23.63 5.36
CA VAL A 53 1.41 -22.16 5.35
C VAL A 53 0.90 -21.67 4.01
N ILE A 54 -0.12 -20.81 4.06
CA ILE A 54 -0.74 -20.20 2.88
C ILE A 54 -0.71 -18.70 3.02
N THR A 55 -0.19 -18.00 2.02
CA THR A 55 -0.30 -16.54 1.91
C THR A 55 -1.32 -16.21 0.81
N GLY A 56 -2.38 -15.50 1.19
CA GLY A 56 -3.38 -14.95 0.27
C GLY A 56 -3.26 -13.43 0.16
N ARG A 57 -3.63 -12.89 -1.01
CA ARG A 57 -3.62 -11.45 -1.21
C ARG A 57 -4.73 -11.02 -2.16
N SER A 58 -5.47 -9.94 -1.83
CA SER A 58 -6.28 -9.17 -2.76
C SER A 58 -5.49 -7.96 -3.29
N MET A 59 -5.62 -7.67 -4.58
CA MET A 59 -5.04 -6.48 -5.21
C MET A 59 -6.19 -5.63 -5.74
N ASP A 60 -6.57 -4.61 -4.96
CA ASP A 60 -7.61 -3.67 -5.32
C ASP A 60 -6.97 -2.36 -5.79
N TRP A 61 -7.07 -2.10 -7.07
CA TRP A 61 -6.49 -0.92 -7.71
C TRP A 61 -7.53 -0.23 -8.59
N SER A 62 -7.36 1.06 -8.81
CA SER A 62 -8.36 1.89 -9.51
C SER A 62 -8.42 1.66 -11.03
N GLU A 63 -7.49 0.87 -11.58
CA GLU A 63 -7.36 0.59 -13.00
C GLU A 63 -6.73 -0.78 -13.25
N ASP A 64 -6.85 -1.28 -14.46
CA ASP A 64 -6.17 -2.52 -14.89
C ASP A 64 -4.65 -2.32 -14.89
N MET A 65 -3.97 -3.04 -14.01
CA MET A 65 -2.51 -3.02 -13.89
C MET A 65 -1.82 -3.90 -14.95
N ARG A 66 -2.56 -4.54 -15.84
CA ARG A 66 -2.04 -5.45 -16.88
C ARG A 66 -1.04 -6.46 -16.30
N SER A 67 -1.44 -7.07 -15.18
CA SER A 67 -0.58 -8.00 -14.46
C SER A 67 -0.33 -9.26 -15.26
N ASN A 68 0.93 -9.67 -15.33
CA ASN A 68 1.37 -10.93 -15.91
C ASN A 68 2.02 -11.82 -14.85
N LEU A 69 1.96 -13.13 -15.07
CA LEU A 69 2.68 -14.11 -14.27
C LEU A 69 4.02 -14.42 -14.92
N TRP A 70 5.10 -14.20 -14.19
CA TRP A 70 6.47 -14.43 -14.66
C TRP A 70 7.15 -15.53 -13.85
N ALA A 71 7.82 -16.45 -14.53
CA ALA A 71 8.70 -17.43 -13.91
C ALA A 71 10.17 -17.05 -14.19
N PHE A 72 10.92 -16.79 -13.13
CA PHE A 72 12.33 -16.43 -13.20
C PHE A 72 13.22 -17.57 -12.69
N PRO A 73 14.18 -18.07 -13.51
CA PRO A 73 15.14 -19.06 -13.04
C PRO A 73 16.20 -18.44 -12.12
N ARG A 74 16.96 -19.31 -11.46
CA ARG A 74 18.19 -18.91 -10.75
C ARG A 74 19.23 -18.31 -11.71
N GLY A 75 20.14 -17.51 -11.19
CA GLY A 75 21.31 -17.01 -11.91
C GLY A 75 21.07 -15.78 -12.78
N ILE A 76 19.87 -15.21 -12.81
CA ILE A 76 19.60 -13.98 -13.54
C ILE A 76 20.39 -12.83 -12.90
N ALA A 77 21.19 -12.13 -13.73
CA ALA A 77 21.83 -10.90 -13.32
C ALA A 77 20.80 -9.77 -13.29
N ARG A 78 20.76 -9.04 -12.19
CA ARG A 78 19.82 -7.94 -11.98
C ARG A 78 20.56 -6.64 -11.69
N ASP A 79 19.93 -5.55 -12.11
CA ASP A 79 20.27 -4.18 -11.76
C ASP A 79 19.11 -3.58 -10.97
N GLY A 80 19.39 -2.91 -9.87
CA GLY A 80 18.38 -2.41 -8.93
C GLY A 80 17.55 -1.22 -9.41
N GLY A 81 17.77 -0.74 -10.65
CA GLY A 81 16.92 0.30 -11.27
C GLY A 81 17.06 1.70 -10.65
N GLY A 82 18.03 1.91 -9.76
CA GLY A 82 18.24 3.18 -9.06
C GLY A 82 19.22 4.15 -9.73
N GLY A 83 19.65 3.86 -10.95
CA GLY A 83 20.62 4.68 -11.69
C GLY A 83 22.08 4.30 -11.43
N ALA A 84 22.99 5.28 -11.41
CA ALA A 84 24.45 5.02 -11.38
C ALA A 84 24.95 4.29 -10.11
N ARG A 85 24.28 4.47 -8.98
CA ARG A 85 24.59 3.79 -7.71
C ARG A 85 23.47 2.83 -7.34
N THR A 86 23.32 1.78 -8.12
CA THR A 86 22.29 0.76 -7.87
C THR A 86 22.93 -0.53 -7.40
N PRO A 87 22.31 -1.30 -6.48
CA PRO A 87 22.77 -2.63 -6.15
C PRO A 87 22.66 -3.54 -7.38
N ARG A 88 23.67 -4.40 -7.59
CA ARG A 88 23.64 -5.43 -8.61
C ARG A 88 23.77 -6.78 -7.95
N TRP A 89 22.97 -7.76 -8.41
CA TRP A 89 23.00 -9.10 -7.85
C TRP A 89 22.71 -10.16 -8.91
N ARG A 90 22.94 -11.42 -8.54
CA ARG A 90 22.40 -12.59 -9.24
C ARG A 90 21.34 -13.24 -8.38
N SER A 91 20.23 -13.68 -8.98
CA SER A 91 19.22 -14.42 -8.27
C SER A 91 19.80 -15.76 -7.77
N ARG A 92 19.74 -15.95 -6.46
CA ARG A 92 20.14 -17.21 -5.81
C ARG A 92 19.05 -18.26 -5.94
N PHE A 93 17.79 -17.81 -6.03
CA PHE A 93 16.60 -18.64 -6.10
C PHE A 93 15.78 -18.29 -7.32
N GLY A 94 15.10 -19.32 -7.89
CA GLY A 94 14.04 -19.11 -8.86
C GLY A 94 12.77 -18.64 -8.16
N SER A 95 11.92 -17.92 -8.89
CA SER A 95 10.67 -17.37 -8.36
C SER A 95 9.57 -17.32 -9.39
N VAL A 96 8.33 -17.34 -8.92
CA VAL A 96 7.14 -17.02 -9.70
C VAL A 96 6.57 -15.72 -9.13
N VAL A 97 6.32 -14.74 -9.98
CA VAL A 97 5.87 -13.42 -9.54
C VAL A 97 4.71 -12.91 -10.40
N VAL A 98 3.86 -12.09 -9.79
CA VAL A 98 2.85 -11.29 -10.48
C VAL A 98 3.41 -9.88 -10.65
N SER A 99 3.43 -9.38 -11.89
CA SER A 99 3.91 -8.03 -12.19
C SER A 99 2.81 -6.98 -11.98
N GLY A 100 3.22 -5.77 -11.63
CA GLY A 100 2.39 -4.58 -11.75
C GLY A 100 2.82 -3.76 -12.95
N TYR A 101 1.89 -3.43 -13.86
CA TYR A 101 2.11 -2.73 -15.13
C TYR A 101 3.19 -3.36 -16.03
N ASP A 102 3.52 -4.60 -15.76
CA ASP A 102 4.65 -5.32 -16.35
C ASP A 102 6.03 -4.65 -16.15
N ILE A 103 6.13 -3.78 -15.13
CA ILE A 103 7.34 -3.00 -14.81
C ILE A 103 8.09 -3.59 -13.62
N GLY A 104 7.37 -4.11 -12.61
CA GLY A 104 7.96 -4.60 -11.37
C GLY A 104 7.20 -5.74 -10.76
N SER A 105 7.85 -6.46 -9.84
CA SER A 105 7.24 -7.56 -9.10
C SER A 105 6.35 -7.00 -7.98
N ALA A 106 5.02 -7.11 -8.14
CA ALA A 106 4.06 -6.70 -7.13
C ALA A 106 3.98 -7.71 -5.98
N GLU A 107 4.08 -9.00 -6.33
CA GLU A 107 4.09 -10.12 -5.39
C GLU A 107 4.73 -11.34 -6.02
N GLY A 108 5.04 -12.34 -5.21
CA GLY A 108 5.56 -13.61 -5.70
C GLY A 108 6.04 -14.54 -4.60
N MET A 109 6.49 -15.70 -5.04
CA MET A 109 7.06 -16.74 -4.17
C MET A 109 8.33 -17.30 -4.83
N ASN A 110 9.35 -17.53 -4.04
CA ASN A 110 10.53 -18.23 -4.51
C ASN A 110 10.47 -19.74 -4.20
N GLU A 111 11.38 -20.48 -4.78
CA GLU A 111 11.46 -21.94 -4.65
C GLU A 111 11.77 -22.46 -3.23
N LYS A 112 12.06 -21.56 -2.29
CA LYS A 112 12.23 -21.85 -0.85
C LYS A 112 10.95 -21.63 -0.04
N GLY A 113 9.87 -21.18 -0.70
CA GLY A 113 8.61 -20.87 -0.04
C GLY A 113 8.60 -19.48 0.62
N LEU A 114 9.60 -18.63 0.36
CA LEU A 114 9.54 -17.23 0.76
C LEU A 114 8.58 -16.49 -0.17
N VAL A 115 7.58 -15.83 0.41
CA VAL A 115 6.58 -15.00 -0.27
C VAL A 115 6.87 -13.54 0.00
N ALA A 116 6.69 -12.69 -0.99
CA ALA A 116 6.80 -11.23 -0.88
C ALA A 116 5.59 -10.56 -1.53
N ASN A 117 5.01 -9.55 -0.86
CA ASN A 117 3.85 -8.81 -1.32
C ASN A 117 4.08 -7.32 -1.11
N LEU A 118 3.92 -6.51 -2.17
CA LEU A 118 3.89 -5.05 -2.09
C LEU A 118 2.44 -4.58 -2.08
N LEU A 119 2.08 -3.76 -1.08
CA LEU A 119 0.77 -3.13 -0.96
C LEU A 119 0.94 -1.61 -0.93
N TYR A 120 -0.13 -0.88 -1.28
CA TYR A 120 -0.12 0.58 -1.22
C TYR A 120 -0.16 1.07 0.22
N LEU A 121 0.68 2.08 0.54
CA LEU A 121 0.72 2.77 1.82
C LEU A 121 0.91 4.27 1.57
N ALA A 122 -0.13 5.06 1.77
CA ALA A 122 -0.09 6.51 1.51
C ALA A 122 0.95 7.24 2.37
N GLU A 123 1.23 6.73 3.56
CA GLU A 123 2.17 7.27 4.53
C GLU A 123 3.63 6.93 4.22
N SER A 124 3.91 6.14 3.16
CA SER A 124 5.29 5.81 2.78
C SER A 124 6.11 7.06 2.46
N ASP A 125 7.20 7.23 3.20
CA ASP A 125 8.20 8.27 3.01
C ASP A 125 9.58 7.62 3.06
N TYR A 126 10.21 7.47 1.88
CA TYR A 126 11.52 6.80 1.74
C TYR A 126 12.69 7.66 2.19
N GLY A 127 12.45 8.93 2.58
CA GLY A 127 13.45 9.86 3.06
C GLY A 127 14.39 10.38 1.98
N GLN A 128 15.47 11.00 2.44
CA GLN A 128 16.49 11.58 1.55
C GLN A 128 17.57 10.55 1.20
N LEU A 129 18.16 10.72 0.03
CA LEU A 129 19.32 9.93 -0.39
C LEU A 129 20.55 10.36 0.44
N ASP A 130 21.21 9.40 1.06
CA ASP A 130 22.37 9.58 1.94
C ASP A 130 23.69 9.04 1.37
N GLY A 131 23.72 8.84 0.06
CA GLY A 131 24.90 8.30 -0.64
C GLY A 131 24.97 6.77 -0.67
N LYS A 132 24.05 6.06 -0.03
CA LYS A 132 23.91 4.59 -0.17
C LYS A 132 23.47 4.23 -1.60
N PRO A 133 23.69 2.97 -2.02
CA PRO A 133 23.07 2.45 -3.24
C PRO A 133 21.55 2.66 -3.25
N VAL A 134 20.97 2.78 -4.44
CA VAL A 134 19.54 3.07 -4.62
C VAL A 134 18.84 1.90 -5.31
N LEU A 135 17.83 1.34 -4.67
CA LEU A 135 16.97 0.28 -5.21
C LEU A 135 15.62 0.87 -5.59
N SER A 136 15.18 0.64 -6.83
CA SER A 136 13.80 0.94 -7.22
C SER A 136 12.81 0.07 -6.45
N ILE A 137 11.73 0.65 -5.97
CA ILE A 137 10.67 -0.09 -5.29
C ILE A 137 10.05 -1.19 -6.17
N SER A 138 10.06 -1.02 -7.48
CA SER A 138 9.61 -2.03 -8.45
C SER A 138 10.39 -3.34 -8.36
N LEU A 139 11.57 -3.31 -7.76
CA LEU A 139 12.46 -4.46 -7.60
C LEU A 139 12.62 -4.88 -6.13
N TRP A 140 11.96 -4.23 -5.18
CA TRP A 140 12.15 -4.54 -3.76
C TRP A 140 11.66 -5.96 -3.41
N ALA A 141 10.46 -6.33 -3.84
CA ALA A 141 9.96 -7.71 -3.68
C ALA A 141 10.87 -8.71 -4.41
N GLN A 142 11.28 -8.40 -5.66
CA GLN A 142 12.15 -9.27 -6.44
C GLN A 142 13.53 -9.47 -5.79
N TYR A 143 14.11 -8.41 -5.22
CA TYR A 143 15.37 -8.49 -4.50
C TYR A 143 15.28 -9.49 -3.32
N VAL A 144 14.19 -9.41 -2.56
CA VAL A 144 13.95 -10.32 -1.45
C VAL A 144 13.78 -11.77 -1.91
N LEU A 145 12.98 -11.99 -2.94
CA LEU A 145 12.76 -13.33 -3.51
C LEU A 145 14.04 -13.93 -4.11
N ASP A 146 14.87 -13.11 -4.72
CA ASP A 146 16.11 -13.55 -5.34
C ASP A 146 17.19 -13.92 -4.31
N GLN A 147 17.24 -13.23 -3.15
CA GLN A 147 18.40 -13.27 -2.27
C GLN A 147 18.22 -14.10 -1.00
N PHE A 148 16.99 -14.29 -0.51
CA PHE A 148 16.74 -14.90 0.80
C PHE A 148 15.89 -16.17 0.70
N ALA A 149 16.19 -17.13 1.58
CA ALA A 149 15.39 -18.34 1.73
C ALA A 149 14.31 -18.19 2.81
N THR A 150 14.56 -17.33 3.81
CA THR A 150 13.68 -17.19 4.98
C THR A 150 13.43 -15.72 5.33
N VAL A 151 12.36 -15.47 6.07
CA VAL A 151 12.04 -14.16 6.64
C VAL A 151 13.18 -13.66 7.53
N SER A 152 13.70 -14.52 8.39
CA SER A 152 14.79 -14.17 9.33
C SER A 152 16.06 -13.69 8.60
N GLU A 153 16.46 -14.36 7.51
CA GLU A 153 17.59 -13.92 6.67
C GLU A 153 17.35 -12.54 6.07
N ALA A 154 16.15 -12.32 5.50
CA ALA A 154 15.78 -11.04 4.90
C ALA A 154 15.76 -9.91 5.94
N VAL A 155 15.17 -10.14 7.12
CA VAL A 155 15.15 -9.16 8.22
C VAL A 155 16.56 -8.81 8.70
N ALA A 156 17.41 -9.81 8.92
CA ALA A 156 18.79 -9.60 9.38
C ALA A 156 19.61 -8.76 8.38
N HIS A 157 19.36 -8.92 7.08
CA HIS A 157 20.03 -8.17 6.03
C HIS A 157 19.45 -6.76 5.88
N LEU A 158 18.13 -6.63 5.72
CA LEU A 158 17.47 -5.36 5.41
C LEU A 158 17.52 -4.37 6.58
N ARG A 159 17.56 -4.85 7.81
CA ARG A 159 17.77 -4.02 9.03
C ARG A 159 19.05 -3.18 8.98
N LYS A 160 20.04 -3.60 8.21
CA LYS A 160 21.30 -2.85 8.01
C LYS A 160 21.15 -1.73 6.98
N GLU A 161 19.99 -1.63 6.32
CA GLU A 161 19.70 -0.68 5.25
C GLU A 161 20.82 -0.61 4.19
N PRO A 162 21.10 -1.70 3.47
CA PRO A 162 22.23 -1.77 2.51
C PRO A 162 22.03 -0.86 1.29
N PHE A 163 20.82 -0.37 1.11
CA PHE A 163 20.41 0.56 0.06
C PHE A 163 19.28 1.46 0.56
N ARG A 164 19.00 2.52 -0.18
CA ARG A 164 17.77 3.32 -0.07
C ARG A 164 16.77 2.87 -1.12
N VAL A 165 15.50 2.80 -0.74
CA VAL A 165 14.42 2.55 -1.70
C VAL A 165 13.98 3.88 -2.30
N VAL A 166 13.69 3.88 -3.62
CA VAL A 166 13.10 5.03 -4.30
C VAL A 166 11.86 4.59 -5.08
N ALA A 167 10.86 5.46 -5.07
CA ALA A 167 9.63 5.25 -5.80
C ALA A 167 9.67 5.97 -7.14
N PRO A 168 9.63 5.27 -8.28
CA PRO A 168 9.38 5.90 -9.56
C PRO A 168 7.93 6.38 -9.64
N THR A 169 7.66 7.29 -10.57
CA THR A 169 6.29 7.61 -10.96
C THR A 169 5.71 6.44 -11.75
N LEU A 170 4.56 5.95 -11.34
CA LEU A 170 3.82 4.90 -12.03
C LEU A 170 3.23 5.42 -13.37
N PRO A 171 2.82 4.54 -14.30
CA PRO A 171 2.22 4.95 -15.58
C PRO A 171 0.98 5.86 -15.44
N ASN A 172 0.26 5.76 -14.33
CA ASN A 172 -0.89 6.62 -14.01
C ASN A 172 -0.51 7.99 -13.40
N GLY A 173 0.78 8.33 -13.35
CA GLY A 173 1.29 9.58 -12.78
C GLY A 173 1.38 9.63 -11.24
N LYS A 174 0.99 8.56 -10.54
CA LYS A 174 1.08 8.48 -9.07
C LYS A 174 2.45 7.99 -8.64
N GLY A 175 2.89 8.38 -7.44
CA GLY A 175 4.06 7.80 -6.80
C GLY A 175 3.79 6.35 -6.37
N ALA A 176 4.80 5.49 -6.49
CA ALA A 176 4.74 4.12 -5.99
C ALA A 176 4.97 4.08 -4.47
N GLN A 177 4.00 4.57 -3.69
CA GLN A 177 4.02 4.54 -2.22
C GLN A 177 3.57 3.16 -1.75
N LEU A 178 4.52 2.33 -1.36
CA LEU A 178 4.28 0.92 -1.04
C LEU A 178 4.98 0.53 0.26
N HIS A 179 4.47 -0.49 0.92
CA HIS A 179 5.14 -1.24 1.96
C HIS A 179 5.24 -2.72 1.58
N LEU A 180 6.18 -3.43 2.19
CA LEU A 180 6.48 -4.81 1.86
C LEU A 180 6.12 -5.73 3.02
N ALA A 181 5.34 -6.78 2.75
CA ALA A 181 5.18 -7.92 3.64
C ALA A 181 5.90 -9.14 3.07
N ILE A 182 6.53 -9.92 3.93
CA ILE A 182 7.11 -11.22 3.57
C ILE A 182 6.66 -12.29 4.56
N SER A 183 6.61 -13.53 4.09
CA SER A 183 6.34 -14.71 4.90
C SER A 183 7.07 -15.93 4.35
N ASP A 184 7.31 -16.94 5.17
CA ASP A 184 7.97 -18.17 4.73
C ASP A 184 7.22 -19.43 5.15
N ALA A 185 7.72 -20.58 4.71
CA ALA A 185 7.12 -21.88 4.95
C ALA A 185 7.07 -22.29 6.44
N THR A 186 7.74 -21.56 7.33
CA THR A 186 7.66 -21.78 8.79
C THR A 186 6.51 -21.02 9.44
N GLY A 187 5.82 -20.14 8.69
CA GLY A 187 4.81 -19.21 9.21
C GLY A 187 5.41 -17.95 9.83
N ASP A 188 6.73 -17.73 9.69
CA ASP A 188 7.33 -16.46 10.07
C ASP A 188 6.91 -15.33 9.12
N SER A 189 6.83 -14.10 9.63
CA SER A 189 6.31 -12.95 8.90
C SER A 189 7.05 -11.68 9.28
N ALA A 190 7.29 -10.82 8.29
CA ALA A 190 7.77 -9.48 8.56
C ALA A 190 7.13 -8.45 7.64
N ILE A 191 6.96 -7.23 8.16
CA ILE A 191 6.45 -6.08 7.45
C ILE A 191 7.49 -4.97 7.52
N PHE A 192 7.78 -4.37 6.38
CA PHE A 192 8.77 -3.32 6.21
C PHE A 192 8.07 -2.07 5.68
N GLU A 193 8.19 -0.98 6.41
CA GLU A 193 7.62 0.33 6.07
C GLU A 193 8.69 1.40 6.15
N TYR A 194 8.63 2.37 5.26
CA TYR A 194 9.39 3.60 5.39
C TYR A 194 8.45 4.70 5.88
N ILE A 195 8.65 5.14 7.12
CA ILE A 195 7.83 6.16 7.78
C ILE A 195 8.73 7.30 8.25
N GLY A 196 8.46 8.51 7.78
CA GLY A 196 9.30 9.68 8.09
C GLY A 196 10.77 9.48 7.73
N GLY A 197 11.05 8.85 6.60
CA GLY A 197 12.39 8.59 6.08
C GLY A 197 13.16 7.47 6.81
N ARG A 198 12.51 6.69 7.68
CA ARG A 198 13.14 5.60 8.45
C ARG A 198 12.49 4.26 8.16
N LEU A 199 13.32 3.22 8.05
CA LEU A 199 12.84 1.85 7.92
C LEU A 199 12.32 1.35 9.27
N VAL A 200 11.02 1.00 9.31
CA VAL A 200 10.36 0.33 10.42
C VAL A 200 10.14 -1.13 10.03
N ILE A 201 10.48 -2.06 10.94
CA ILE A 201 10.37 -3.50 10.69
C ILE A 201 9.56 -4.13 11.82
N HIS A 202 8.41 -4.71 11.48
CA HIS A 202 7.64 -5.58 12.36
C HIS A 202 7.94 -7.02 11.99
N HIS A 203 8.48 -7.82 12.93
CA HIS A 203 8.90 -9.19 12.67
C HIS A 203 8.33 -10.13 13.72
N GLY A 204 7.61 -11.14 13.27
CA GLY A 204 7.04 -12.20 14.11
C GLY A 204 5.79 -12.82 13.48
N ARG A 205 5.48 -14.05 13.90
CA ARG A 205 4.35 -14.86 13.41
C ARG A 205 2.98 -14.22 13.65
N GLN A 206 2.86 -13.36 14.66
CA GLN A 206 1.63 -12.64 15.00
C GLN A 206 1.23 -11.60 13.94
N TYR A 207 2.15 -11.19 13.07
CA TYR A 207 1.88 -10.19 12.02
C TYR A 207 1.37 -10.88 10.74
N ALA A 208 0.21 -11.52 10.87
CA ALA A 208 -0.38 -12.36 9.84
C ALA A 208 -1.21 -11.58 8.82
N VAL A 209 -1.68 -10.37 9.14
CA VAL A 209 -2.56 -9.57 8.28
C VAL A 209 -1.94 -8.19 8.10
N MET A 210 -1.93 -7.70 6.86
CA MET A 210 -1.54 -6.34 6.50
C MET A 210 -2.48 -5.83 5.41
N THR A 211 -2.96 -4.61 5.54
CA THR A 211 -3.74 -3.91 4.51
C THR A 211 -2.98 -2.67 4.03
N ASN A 212 -3.62 -1.78 3.28
CA ASN A 212 -3.07 -0.50 2.86
C ASN A 212 -2.89 0.47 4.06
N SER A 213 -3.17 1.74 3.88
CA SER A 213 -3.18 2.73 4.99
C SER A 213 -4.17 2.35 6.11
N PRO A 214 -3.88 2.73 7.34
CA PRO A 214 -2.72 3.51 7.80
C PRO A 214 -1.46 2.66 8.01
N SER A 215 -0.36 3.29 8.53
CA SER A 215 0.87 2.57 8.89
C SER A 215 0.59 1.37 9.80
N PHE A 216 1.46 0.38 9.79
CA PHE A 216 1.19 -0.89 10.48
C PHE A 216 1.06 -0.75 11.99
N ASP A 217 1.78 0.15 12.63
CA ASP A 217 1.58 0.48 14.05
C ASP A 217 0.14 0.96 14.33
N GLN A 218 -0.41 1.77 13.43
CA GLN A 218 -1.79 2.23 13.55
C GLN A 218 -2.79 1.11 13.24
N GLN A 219 -2.49 0.20 12.30
CA GLN A 219 -3.30 -0.99 12.05
C GLN A 219 -3.37 -1.89 13.29
N LEU A 220 -2.26 -2.08 14.00
CA LEU A 220 -2.22 -2.82 15.26
C LEU A 220 -3.05 -2.15 16.36
N ALA A 221 -2.98 -0.83 16.48
CA ALA A 221 -3.80 -0.08 17.43
C ALA A 221 -5.30 -0.19 17.12
N LEU A 222 -5.68 -0.08 15.84
CA LEU A 222 -7.06 -0.28 15.38
C LEU A 222 -7.54 -1.71 15.66
N ASN A 223 -6.71 -2.71 15.42
CA ASN A 223 -7.06 -4.11 15.71
C ASN A 223 -7.36 -4.32 17.20
N THR A 224 -6.56 -3.74 18.09
CA THR A 224 -6.81 -3.79 19.54
C THR A 224 -8.15 -3.15 19.89
N TYR A 225 -8.49 -2.00 19.31
CA TYR A 225 -9.79 -1.35 19.49
C TYR A 225 -10.95 -2.26 19.04
N TRP A 226 -10.86 -2.82 17.85
CA TRP A 226 -11.94 -3.68 17.31
C TRP A 226 -12.14 -4.97 18.09
N GLN A 227 -11.08 -5.54 18.66
CA GLN A 227 -11.20 -6.71 19.55
C GLN A 227 -12.04 -6.42 20.80
N THR A 228 -12.08 -5.16 21.26
CA THR A 228 -12.91 -4.76 22.42
C THR A 228 -14.35 -4.39 22.05
N VAL A 229 -14.62 -4.04 20.79
CA VAL A 229 -15.94 -3.55 20.33
C VAL A 229 -16.74 -4.63 19.61
N GLY A 230 -16.09 -5.55 18.94
CA GLY A 230 -16.71 -6.56 18.07
C GLY A 230 -16.71 -7.99 18.61
N GLY A 231 -16.29 -8.20 19.86
CA GLY A 231 -16.20 -9.53 20.43
C GLY A 231 -17.58 -10.19 20.54
N SER A 232 -17.82 -11.25 19.73
CA SER A 232 -18.81 -12.25 20.06
C SER A 232 -18.32 -12.95 21.33
N SER A 233 -18.86 -12.55 22.47
CA SER A 233 -18.79 -13.34 23.70
C SER A 233 -19.53 -14.66 23.52
#